data_6953a604963cb156767ef85ae72c28cc
#
_entry.id   6953a604963cb156767ef85ae72c28cc
#
_cell.length_a   1.000
_cell.length_b   1.000
_cell.length_c   1.000
_cell.angle_alpha   90.00
_cell.angle_beta   90.00
_cell.angle_gamma   90.00
#
_symmetry.space_group_name_H-M   'P 1'
#
loop_
_entity.id
_entity.type
_entity.pdbx_description
1 polymer ?
#
loop_
_entity_poly.entity_id
_entity_poly.type
_entity_poly.pdbx_seq_one_letter_code
_entity_poly.pdbx_strand_id
1 'polypeptide(L)'
;AILVSLIFFDLLTKYLIQDNLFLNQSIKINEYFDLVYVQNFGVSFGLFSGYVSHWILILIALIVVILIFYLFIKSDKQLEKLAYFFVIIGALSNIIDRLINSYVVDFILLHYENFYWPAFNLADIYITIGIIMLIMSFFIKSKTVK
;
A
#
# COMPACT_ATOMS: atom_id res chain seq x y z
N ALA A 1 -2.01 -16.64 10.34
CA ALA A 1 -3.43 -16.29 10.12
C ALA A 1 -3.61 -14.81 9.74
N ILE A 2 -3.25 -13.84 10.58
CA ILE A 2 -3.50 -12.37 10.37
C ILE A 2 -2.87 -11.86 9.05
N LEU A 3 -1.62 -12.22 8.72
CA LEU A 3 -0.96 -11.80 7.48
C LEU A 3 -1.77 -12.20 6.25
N VAL A 4 -2.17 -13.48 6.19
CA VAL A 4 -2.95 -14.02 5.06
C VAL A 4 -4.31 -13.32 4.97
N SER A 5 -4.95 -13.05 6.11
CA SER A 5 -6.24 -12.34 6.12
C SER A 5 -6.13 -10.92 5.56
N LEU A 6 -5.12 -10.14 5.94
CA LEU A 6 -4.97 -8.76 5.48
C LEU A 6 -4.66 -8.68 3.97
N ILE A 7 -3.77 -9.56 3.47
CA ILE A 7 -3.52 -9.68 2.02
C ILE A 7 -4.80 -10.10 1.29
N PHE A 8 -5.53 -11.10 1.82
CA PHE A 8 -6.77 -11.57 1.22
C PHE A 8 -7.82 -10.45 1.14
N PHE A 9 -8.00 -9.65 2.18
CA PHE A 9 -8.95 -8.54 2.17
C PHE A 9 -8.58 -7.46 1.15
N ASP A 10 -7.31 -7.10 1.02
CA ASP A 10 -6.88 -6.15 -0.02
C ASP A 10 -7.13 -6.71 -1.42
N LEU A 11 -6.71 -7.94 -1.71
CA LEU A 11 -6.92 -8.55 -3.02
C LEU A 11 -8.40 -8.78 -3.32
N LEU A 12 -9.21 -9.15 -2.34
CA LEU A 12 -10.66 -9.29 -2.49
C LEU A 12 -11.32 -7.96 -2.83
N THR A 13 -10.99 -6.88 -2.12
CA THR A 13 -11.55 -5.55 -2.42
C THR A 13 -11.15 -5.08 -3.82
N LYS A 14 -9.90 -5.26 -4.23
CA LYS A 14 -9.42 -4.98 -5.58
C LYS A 14 -10.18 -5.77 -6.64
N TYR A 15 -10.37 -7.07 -6.43
CA TYR A 15 -11.15 -7.92 -7.31
C TYR A 15 -12.60 -7.42 -7.44
N LEU A 16 -13.27 -7.12 -6.32
CA LEU A 16 -14.64 -6.62 -6.33
C LEU A 16 -14.78 -5.28 -7.08
N ILE A 17 -13.79 -4.40 -6.97
CA ILE A 17 -13.75 -3.14 -7.72
C ILE A 17 -13.64 -3.41 -9.22
N GLN A 18 -12.73 -4.30 -9.64
CA GLN A 18 -12.56 -4.67 -11.07
C GLN A 18 -13.80 -5.33 -11.65
N ASP A 19 -14.51 -6.14 -10.87
CA ASP A 19 -15.70 -6.88 -11.31
C ASP A 19 -16.95 -5.98 -11.43
N ASN A 20 -17.03 -4.90 -10.64
CA ASN A 20 -18.24 -4.07 -10.52
C ASN A 20 -18.13 -2.67 -11.12
N LEU A 21 -16.94 -2.17 -11.43
CA LEU A 21 -16.72 -0.83 -11.99
C LEU A 21 -16.02 -0.89 -13.35
N PHE A 22 -16.40 -0.01 -14.24
CA PHE A 22 -15.63 0.24 -15.46
C PHE A 22 -14.36 1.05 -15.13
N LEU A 23 -13.31 0.87 -15.94
CA LEU A 23 -12.07 1.63 -15.80
C LEU A 23 -12.34 3.14 -15.77
N ASN A 24 -11.77 3.82 -14.79
CA ASN A 24 -11.95 5.24 -14.48
C ASN A 24 -13.38 5.63 -14.07
N GLN A 25 -14.26 4.69 -13.81
CA GLN A 25 -15.55 4.97 -13.21
C GLN A 25 -15.36 5.39 -11.76
N SER A 26 -16.14 6.42 -11.35
CA SER A 26 -16.23 6.88 -9.95
C SER A 26 -17.67 6.75 -9.46
N ILE A 27 -17.82 6.24 -8.24
CA ILE A 27 -19.08 6.21 -7.48
C ILE A 27 -18.91 7.08 -6.24
N LYS A 28 -19.66 8.17 -6.19
CA LYS A 28 -19.64 9.07 -5.03
C LYS A 28 -20.28 8.39 -3.82
N ILE A 29 -19.50 8.25 -2.73
CA ILE A 29 -19.98 7.70 -1.46
C ILE A 29 -20.42 8.82 -0.52
N ASN A 30 -19.62 9.89 -0.43
CA ASN A 30 -19.97 11.10 0.34
C ASN A 30 -19.21 12.32 -0.21
N GLU A 31 -19.20 13.43 0.56
CA GLU A 31 -18.56 14.69 0.14
C GLU A 31 -17.02 14.66 0.15
N TYR A 32 -16.41 13.60 0.71
CA TYR A 32 -14.96 13.49 0.91
C TYR A 32 -14.36 12.21 0.33
N PHE A 33 -15.21 11.29 -0.13
CA PHE A 33 -14.79 9.95 -0.52
C PHE A 33 -15.61 9.41 -1.69
N ASP A 34 -14.89 8.96 -2.72
CA ASP A 34 -15.42 8.22 -3.86
C ASP A 34 -14.76 6.82 -3.93
N LEU A 35 -15.52 5.83 -4.39
CA LEU A 35 -14.95 4.59 -4.91
C LEU A 35 -14.66 4.75 -6.40
N VAL A 36 -13.42 4.44 -6.80
CA VAL A 36 -12.98 4.55 -8.19
C VAL A 36 -12.33 3.24 -8.65
N TYR A 37 -12.24 3.03 -9.96
CA TYR A 37 -11.37 1.99 -10.50
C TYR A 37 -10.24 2.63 -11.31
N VAL A 38 -9.04 2.63 -10.76
CA VAL A 38 -7.83 3.15 -11.40
C VAL A 38 -6.79 2.04 -11.53
N GLN A 39 -6.16 1.94 -12.70
CA GLN A 39 -5.03 1.05 -12.96
C GLN A 39 -3.73 1.82 -12.75
N ASN A 40 -2.98 1.49 -11.69
CA ASN A 40 -1.71 2.12 -11.37
C ASN A 40 -0.54 1.32 -11.96
N PHE A 41 0.01 1.79 -13.05
CA PHE A 41 1.18 1.22 -13.73
C PHE A 41 2.52 1.68 -13.15
N GLY A 42 2.51 2.57 -12.16
CA GLY A 42 3.71 3.11 -11.52
C GLY A 42 3.88 2.63 -10.08
N VAL A 43 4.51 3.49 -9.28
CA VAL A 43 4.51 3.43 -7.82
C VAL A 43 3.56 4.49 -7.26
N SER A 44 3.61 4.73 -5.95
CA SER A 44 2.77 5.73 -5.27
C SER A 44 2.62 7.01 -6.11
N PHE A 45 1.40 7.50 -6.23
CA PHE A 45 1.03 8.67 -7.04
C PHE A 45 1.23 8.52 -8.55
N GLY A 46 1.27 7.29 -9.08
CA GLY A 46 1.46 7.05 -10.51
C GLY A 46 2.87 7.40 -11.03
N LEU A 47 3.84 7.63 -10.14
CA LEU A 47 5.24 7.88 -10.55
C LEU A 47 5.76 6.70 -11.37
N PHE A 48 6.50 7.02 -12.45
CA PHE A 48 7.05 6.06 -13.43
C PHE A 48 6.00 5.33 -14.28
N SER A 49 4.71 5.72 -14.20
CA SER A 49 3.67 5.12 -15.03
C SER A 49 4.01 5.25 -16.52
N GLY A 50 4.03 4.11 -17.22
CA GLY A 50 4.36 4.05 -18.65
C GLY A 50 5.84 4.15 -19.01
N TYR A 51 6.73 4.50 -18.09
CA TYR A 51 8.19 4.61 -18.32
C TYR A 51 8.96 3.39 -17.85
N VAL A 52 8.43 2.64 -16.89
CA VAL A 52 9.12 1.50 -16.27
C VAL A 52 8.26 0.26 -16.39
N SER A 53 8.89 -0.85 -16.82
CA SER A 53 8.20 -2.15 -16.88
C SER A 53 7.72 -2.58 -15.49
N HIS A 54 6.51 -3.17 -15.41
CA HIS A 54 5.97 -3.72 -14.16
C HIS A 54 6.91 -4.75 -13.52
N TRP A 55 7.71 -5.48 -14.30
CA TRP A 55 8.72 -6.42 -13.77
C TRP A 55 9.84 -5.73 -12.99
N ILE A 56 10.27 -4.54 -13.42
CA ILE A 56 11.27 -3.75 -12.71
C ILE A 56 10.68 -3.25 -11.39
N LEU A 57 9.42 -2.81 -11.40
CA LEU A 57 8.73 -2.37 -10.19
C LEU A 57 8.54 -3.53 -9.18
N ILE A 58 8.23 -4.73 -9.66
CA ILE A 58 8.16 -5.95 -8.83
C ILE A 58 9.54 -6.25 -8.23
N LEU A 59 10.60 -6.20 -9.04
CA LEU A 59 11.97 -6.47 -8.57
C LEU A 59 12.38 -5.49 -7.46
N ILE A 60 12.14 -4.20 -7.68
CA ILE A 60 12.44 -3.16 -6.67
C ILE A 60 11.64 -3.41 -5.40
N ALA A 61 10.34 -3.68 -5.51
CA ALA A 61 9.49 -3.97 -4.36
C ALA A 61 9.96 -5.22 -3.60
N LEU A 62 10.38 -6.29 -4.28
CA LEU A 62 10.94 -7.48 -3.66
C LEU A 62 12.24 -7.18 -2.89
N ILE A 63 13.14 -6.39 -3.47
CA ILE A 63 14.38 -5.96 -2.80
C ILE A 63 14.04 -5.21 -1.50
N VAL A 64 13.07 -4.28 -1.57
CA VAL A 64 12.61 -3.53 -0.40
C VAL A 64 11.99 -4.47 0.65
N VAL A 65 11.14 -5.42 0.25
CA VAL A 65 10.55 -6.43 1.18
C VAL A 65 11.64 -7.24 1.86
N ILE A 66 12.65 -7.71 1.14
CA ILE A 66 13.78 -8.47 1.72
C ILE A 66 14.54 -7.62 2.75
N LEU A 67 14.81 -6.35 2.43
CA LEU A 67 15.45 -5.43 3.36
C LEU A 67 14.62 -5.20 4.62
N ILE A 68 13.32 -4.92 4.47
CA ILE A 68 12.40 -4.71 5.59
C ILE A 68 12.27 -5.99 6.43
N PHE A 69 12.23 -7.16 5.81
CA PHE A 69 12.22 -8.44 6.51
C PHE A 69 13.52 -8.69 7.30
N TYR A 70 14.67 -8.32 6.75
CA TYR A 70 15.93 -8.34 7.49
C TYR A 70 15.88 -7.44 8.74
N LEU A 71 15.36 -6.21 8.60
CA LEU A 71 15.19 -5.28 9.72
C LEU A 71 14.18 -5.81 10.76
N PHE A 72 13.10 -6.46 10.30
CA PHE A 72 12.11 -7.13 11.17
C PHE A 72 12.78 -8.19 12.08
N ILE A 73 13.65 -9.03 11.50
CA ILE A 73 14.36 -10.07 12.27
C ILE A 73 15.35 -9.45 13.25
N LYS A 74 16.01 -8.35 12.86
CA LYS A 74 17.04 -7.69 13.68
C LYS A 74 16.48 -6.81 14.80
N SER A 75 15.25 -6.36 14.70
CA SER A 75 14.65 -5.50 15.72
C SER A 75 14.27 -6.29 16.97
N ASP A 76 14.59 -5.75 18.15
CA ASP A 76 14.14 -6.30 19.44
C ASP A 76 12.86 -5.61 19.96
N LYS A 77 12.42 -4.52 19.31
CA LYS A 77 11.28 -3.73 19.73
C LYS A 77 10.00 -4.21 19.09
N GLN A 78 9.00 -4.50 19.91
CA GLN A 78 7.68 -4.96 19.44
C GLN A 78 7.00 -3.97 18.49
N LEU A 79 7.11 -2.66 18.77
CA LEU A 79 6.53 -1.61 17.92
C LEU A 79 7.17 -1.60 16.52
N GLU A 80 8.50 -1.72 16.44
CA GLU A 80 9.21 -1.79 15.16
C GLU A 80 8.85 -3.07 14.40
N LYS A 81 8.77 -4.22 15.08
CA LYS A 81 8.33 -5.48 14.47
C LYS A 81 6.93 -5.37 13.88
N LEU A 82 6.00 -4.80 14.64
CA LEU A 82 4.64 -4.60 14.14
C LEU A 82 4.61 -3.64 12.95
N ALA A 83 5.41 -2.59 12.98
CA ALA A 83 5.54 -1.64 11.89
C ALA A 83 6.09 -2.30 10.61
N TYR A 84 7.20 -3.04 10.71
CA TYR A 84 7.76 -3.79 9.58
C TYR A 84 6.77 -4.82 9.03
N PHE A 85 6.01 -5.48 9.91
CA PHE A 85 4.99 -6.43 9.52
C PHE A 85 3.92 -5.78 8.63
N PHE A 86 3.42 -4.59 8.98
CA PHE A 86 2.46 -3.84 8.15
C PHE A 86 3.05 -3.43 6.80
N VAL A 87 4.30 -2.95 6.77
CA VAL A 87 4.97 -2.59 5.51
C VAL A 87 5.12 -3.81 4.59
N ILE A 88 5.54 -4.97 5.14
CA ILE A 88 5.71 -6.21 4.38
C ILE A 88 4.38 -6.68 3.80
N ILE A 89 3.29 -6.67 4.59
CA ILE A 89 1.97 -7.08 4.13
C ILE A 89 1.51 -6.23 2.95
N GLY A 90 1.54 -4.91 3.10
CA GLY A 90 1.10 -4.02 2.03
C GLY A 90 1.95 -4.15 0.77
N ALA A 91 3.29 -4.22 0.92
CA ALA A 91 4.17 -4.40 -0.22
C ALA A 91 3.93 -5.74 -0.93
N LEU A 92 3.77 -6.85 -0.19
CA LEU A 92 3.46 -8.17 -0.77
C LEU A 92 2.11 -8.17 -1.48
N SER A 93 1.08 -7.52 -0.92
CA SER A 93 -0.23 -7.43 -1.54
C SER A 93 -0.17 -6.70 -2.89
N ASN A 94 0.52 -5.56 -2.95
CA ASN A 94 0.72 -4.82 -4.21
C ASN A 94 1.62 -5.56 -5.22
N ILE A 95 2.59 -6.39 -4.76
CA ILE A 95 3.38 -7.27 -5.62
C ILE A 95 2.49 -8.34 -6.24
N ILE A 96 1.66 -9.02 -5.44
CA ILE A 96 0.75 -10.07 -5.91
C ILE A 96 -0.23 -9.51 -6.93
N ASP A 97 -0.85 -8.37 -6.65
CA ASP A 97 -1.77 -7.71 -7.56
C ASP A 97 -1.09 -7.38 -8.90
N ARG A 98 0.13 -6.81 -8.85
CA ARG A 98 0.93 -6.49 -10.05
C ARG A 98 1.38 -7.73 -10.82
N LEU A 99 1.61 -8.86 -10.17
CA LEU A 99 1.92 -10.13 -10.83
C LEU A 99 0.70 -10.69 -11.58
N ILE A 100 -0.51 -10.51 -11.03
CA ILE A 100 -1.75 -10.99 -11.63
C ILE A 100 -2.18 -10.07 -12.78
N ASN A 101 -2.18 -8.76 -12.57
CA ASN A 101 -2.83 -7.77 -13.42
C ASN A 101 -1.85 -6.94 -14.28
N SER A 102 -0.52 -6.97 -14.00
CA SER A 102 0.52 -6.09 -14.57
C SER A 102 0.43 -4.62 -14.12
N TYR A 103 -0.52 -4.29 -13.25
CA TYR A 103 -0.73 -3.01 -12.58
C TYR A 103 -1.23 -3.24 -11.15
N VAL A 104 -1.37 -2.19 -10.38
CA VAL A 104 -2.05 -2.23 -9.07
C VAL A 104 -3.40 -1.55 -9.19
N VAL A 105 -4.43 -2.15 -8.58
CA VAL A 105 -5.78 -1.57 -8.52
C VAL A 105 -5.85 -0.58 -7.37
N ASP A 106 -6.12 0.69 -7.70
CA ASP A 106 -6.39 1.73 -6.71
C ASP A 106 -7.88 2.10 -6.77
N PHE A 107 -8.51 2.24 -5.58
CA PHE A 107 -9.96 2.35 -5.51
C PHE A 107 -10.49 3.33 -4.46
N ILE A 108 -9.67 3.86 -3.59
CA ILE A 108 -10.03 4.85 -2.58
C ILE A 108 -9.61 6.22 -3.11
N LEU A 109 -10.56 7.10 -3.39
CA LEU A 109 -10.30 8.47 -3.81
C LEU A 109 -10.84 9.43 -2.76
N LEU A 110 -9.92 10.07 -2.04
CA LEU A 110 -10.27 11.11 -1.08
C LEU A 110 -10.21 12.48 -1.76
N HIS A 111 -11.19 13.33 -1.45
CA HIS A 111 -11.22 14.69 -1.98
C HIS A 111 -11.86 15.67 -0.99
N TYR A 112 -11.50 16.93 -1.14
CA TYR A 112 -12.12 18.05 -0.43
C TYR A 112 -12.25 19.23 -1.40
N GLU A 113 -13.48 19.67 -1.70
CA GLU A 113 -13.78 20.65 -2.73
C GLU A 113 -13.16 20.26 -4.09
N ASN A 114 -12.22 21.05 -4.62
CA ASN A 114 -11.53 20.82 -5.88
C ASN A 114 -10.18 20.10 -5.73
N PHE A 115 -9.80 19.74 -4.50
CA PHE A 115 -8.56 19.01 -4.25
C PHE A 115 -8.83 17.52 -4.18
N TYR A 116 -8.16 16.76 -5.04
CA TYR A 116 -8.25 15.29 -5.09
C TYR A 116 -6.91 14.69 -4.68
N TRP A 117 -6.94 13.84 -3.64
CA TRP A 117 -5.79 13.01 -3.30
C TRP A 117 -5.66 11.90 -4.35
N PRO A 118 -4.45 11.53 -4.78
CA PRO A 118 -4.28 10.38 -5.68
C PRO A 118 -4.97 9.12 -5.13
N ALA A 119 -5.63 8.36 -6.00
CA ALA A 119 -6.28 7.12 -5.60
C ALA A 119 -5.27 6.14 -5.00
N PHE A 120 -5.71 5.34 -4.03
CA PHE A 120 -4.91 4.35 -3.32
C PHE A 120 -5.77 3.12 -2.91
N ASN A 121 -5.17 2.13 -2.25
CA ASN A 121 -5.80 0.88 -1.87
C ASN A 121 -5.50 0.50 -0.39
N LEU A 122 -6.01 -0.65 0.09
CA LEU A 122 -5.77 -1.07 1.47
C LEU A 122 -4.30 -1.41 1.74
N ALA A 123 -3.58 -1.96 0.77
CA ALA A 123 -2.16 -2.26 0.91
C ALA A 123 -1.34 -0.98 1.19
N ASP A 124 -1.69 0.15 0.54
CA ASP A 124 -1.06 1.45 0.78
C ASP A 124 -1.36 1.98 2.18
N ILE A 125 -2.58 1.72 2.70
CA ILE A 125 -2.92 2.03 4.10
C ILE A 125 -2.02 1.23 5.05
N TYR A 126 -1.82 -0.06 4.80
CA TYR A 126 -0.95 -0.88 5.64
C TYR A 126 0.49 -0.37 5.63
N ILE A 127 1.04 -0.05 4.45
CA ILE A 127 2.39 0.55 4.33
C ILE A 127 2.45 1.86 5.13
N THR A 128 1.48 2.73 4.97
CA THR A 128 1.42 4.04 5.64
C THR A 128 1.38 3.89 7.16
N ILE A 129 0.53 2.99 7.69
CA ILE A 129 0.47 2.67 9.13
C ILE A 129 1.84 2.21 9.61
N GLY A 130 2.48 1.28 8.90
CA GLY A 130 3.79 0.77 9.25
C GLY A 130 4.86 1.88 9.28
N ILE A 131 4.88 2.78 8.29
CA ILE A 131 5.81 3.91 8.25
C ILE A 131 5.57 4.86 9.42
N ILE A 132 4.32 5.22 9.72
CA ILE A 132 3.98 6.08 10.87
C ILE A 132 4.47 5.45 12.18
N MET A 133 4.26 4.14 12.36
CA MET A 133 4.73 3.43 13.56
C MET A 133 6.26 3.43 13.68
N LEU A 134 7.01 3.29 12.57
CA LEU A 134 8.48 3.40 12.57
C LEU A 134 8.94 4.80 13.00
N ILE A 135 8.31 5.84 12.46
CA ILE A 135 8.58 7.22 12.82
C ILE A 135 8.32 7.44 14.32
N MET A 136 7.19 6.95 14.83
CA MET A 136 6.87 7.03 16.27
C MET A 136 7.91 6.30 17.14
N SER A 137 8.33 5.11 16.73
CA SER A 137 9.36 4.34 17.45
C SER A 137 10.69 5.09 17.53
N PHE A 138 11.07 5.80 16.48
CA PHE A 138 12.27 6.63 16.46
C PHE A 138 12.21 7.76 17.50
N PHE A 139 11.09 8.49 17.59
CA PHE A 139 10.92 9.59 18.56
C PHE A 139 10.82 9.11 20.01
N ILE A 140 10.21 7.94 20.24
CA ILE A 140 10.15 7.34 21.59
C ILE A 140 11.58 6.99 22.08
N LYS A 141 12.43 6.44 21.21
CA LYS A 141 13.83 6.12 21.55
C LYS A 141 14.64 7.38 21.90
N SER A 142 14.43 8.47 21.20
CA SER A 142 15.13 9.74 21.44
C SER A 142 14.88 10.33 22.84
N LYS A 143 13.73 10.06 23.46
CA LYS A 143 13.38 10.55 24.81
C LYS A 143 13.98 9.74 25.95
N THR A 144 14.40 8.50 25.69
CA THR A 144 14.91 7.58 26.75
C THR A 144 16.44 7.67 26.92
N VAL A 145 17.14 8.43 26.09
CA VAL A 145 18.62 8.58 26.09
C VAL A 145 19.06 9.95 26.66
N LYS A 146 18.22 10.60 27.49
CA LYS A 146 18.59 11.81 28.23
C LYS A 146 18.75 11.55 29.71
#